data_79444be91e8f9c26f548110a658eca18
#
_entry.id   79444be91e8f9c26f548110a658eca18
#
_cell.length_a   1.000
_cell.length_b   1.000
_cell.length_c   1.000
_cell.angle_alpha   90.00
_cell.angle_beta   90.00
_cell.angle_gamma   90.00
#
_symmetry.space_group_name_H-M   'P 1'
#
loop_
_entity.id
_entity.type
_entity.pdbx_description
1 polymer ?
#
loop_
_entity_poly.entity_id
_entity_poly.type
_entity_poly.pdbx_seq_one_letter_code
_entity_poly.pdbx_strand_id
1 'polypeptide(L)'
;MLRIKYEDMVKEFKRVLVSRGFTEKNAEDAATVFALNSLDGIYSHGINRFPRVVEYLDKGEINPDVVATCEMSMGAIERWEGHRGFGPLNAKQAMDRACELAKQYGIGMVALGNSNHWMRGGSYGWQAANAGCIGICWSNTMPNMPAWGGKDRKIGNNPLIMAVPKSKNSSCYNDNHMNRV
;
A
#
# COMPACT_ATOMS: atom_id res chain seq x y z
N MET A 1 -2.90 16.65 24.97
CA MET A 1 -2.85 15.99 23.66
C MET A 1 -4.18 15.27 23.43
N LEU A 2 -4.92 15.61 22.39
CA LEU A 2 -6.18 14.93 22.06
C LEU A 2 -5.87 13.49 21.65
N ARG A 3 -6.56 12.53 22.26
CA ARG A 3 -6.48 11.11 21.88
C ARG A 3 -7.84 10.68 21.34
N ILE A 4 -7.82 9.97 20.21
CA ILE A 4 -9.03 9.42 19.56
C ILE A 4 -8.92 7.92 19.62
N LYS A 5 -10.02 7.23 19.91
CA LYS A 5 -10.06 5.77 19.88
C LYS A 5 -9.91 5.27 18.44
N TYR A 6 -9.25 4.14 18.30
CA TYR A 6 -9.03 3.51 16.97
C TYR A 6 -10.34 3.27 16.22
N GLU A 7 -11.34 2.73 16.90
CA GLU A 7 -12.64 2.41 16.33
C GLU A 7 -13.39 3.66 15.84
N ASP A 8 -13.29 4.76 16.59
CA ASP A 8 -13.90 6.04 16.21
C ASP A 8 -13.22 6.63 14.97
N MET A 9 -11.90 6.48 14.86
CA MET A 9 -11.12 6.90 13.69
C MET A 9 -11.50 6.08 12.45
N VAL A 10 -11.58 4.75 12.56
CA VAL A 10 -12.02 3.89 11.45
C VAL A 10 -13.43 4.27 11.00
N LYS A 11 -14.35 4.43 11.94
CA LYS A 11 -15.75 4.81 11.66
C LYS A 11 -15.84 6.13 10.89
N GLU A 12 -15.10 7.14 11.31
CA GLU A 12 -15.15 8.45 10.66
C GLU A 12 -14.48 8.43 9.29
N PHE A 13 -13.32 7.79 9.13
CA PHE A 13 -12.68 7.62 7.82
C PHE A 13 -13.58 6.86 6.85
N LYS A 14 -14.20 5.77 7.31
CA LYS A 14 -15.16 4.99 6.52
C LYS A 14 -16.33 5.85 6.06
N ARG A 15 -16.96 6.62 6.96
CA ARG A 15 -18.09 7.51 6.63
C ARG A 15 -17.71 8.47 5.50
N VAL A 16 -16.52 9.08 5.59
CA VAL A 16 -16.02 10.01 4.58
C VAL A 16 -15.74 9.33 3.24
N LEU A 17 -15.21 8.11 3.24
CA LEU A 17 -14.92 7.36 2.02
C LEU A 17 -16.19 6.87 1.32
N VAL A 18 -17.18 6.37 2.08
CA VAL A 18 -18.48 5.98 1.53
C VAL A 18 -19.17 7.16 0.85
N SER A 19 -19.13 8.35 1.46
CA SER A 19 -19.70 9.55 0.83
C SER A 19 -19.02 9.97 -0.47
N ARG A 20 -17.89 9.36 -0.82
CA ARG A 20 -17.11 9.60 -2.05
C ARG A 20 -17.07 8.40 -3.00
N GLY A 21 -18.03 7.49 -2.86
CA GLY A 21 -18.26 6.43 -3.83
C GLY A 21 -17.55 5.10 -3.53
N PHE A 22 -16.90 4.95 -2.38
CA PHE A 22 -16.43 3.62 -1.96
C PHE A 22 -17.61 2.73 -1.55
N THR A 23 -17.56 1.45 -1.89
CA THR A 23 -18.43 0.46 -1.26
C THR A 23 -18.15 0.38 0.24
N GLU A 24 -19.12 -0.08 1.03
CA GLU A 24 -18.96 -0.25 2.48
C GLU A 24 -17.73 -1.07 2.85
N LYS A 25 -17.48 -2.17 2.11
CA LYS A 25 -16.32 -3.04 2.32
C LYS A 25 -15.00 -2.34 2.00
N ASN A 26 -14.89 -1.72 0.84
CA ASN A 26 -13.67 -1.05 0.41
C ASN A 26 -13.38 0.17 1.31
N ALA A 27 -14.41 0.88 1.75
CA ALA A 27 -14.28 1.98 2.70
C ALA A 27 -13.77 1.51 4.06
N GLU A 28 -14.24 0.37 4.57
CA GLU A 28 -13.77 -0.24 5.81
C GLU A 28 -12.29 -0.63 5.72
N ASP A 29 -11.93 -1.35 4.65
CA ASP A 29 -10.55 -1.77 4.41
C ASP A 29 -9.62 -0.55 4.26
N ALA A 30 -10.03 0.47 3.51
CA ALA A 30 -9.27 1.70 3.33
C ALA A 30 -9.13 2.51 4.63
N ALA A 31 -10.23 2.66 5.38
CA ALA A 31 -10.23 3.36 6.67
C ALA A 31 -9.29 2.68 7.68
N THR A 32 -9.31 1.35 7.71
CA THR A 32 -8.43 0.53 8.55
C THR A 32 -6.95 0.80 8.26
N VAL A 33 -6.56 0.95 6.98
CA VAL A 33 -5.16 1.28 6.61
C VAL A 33 -4.72 2.60 7.24
N PHE A 34 -5.53 3.66 7.14
CA PHE A 34 -5.18 4.95 7.73
C PHE A 34 -5.14 4.92 9.26
N ALA A 35 -6.11 4.24 9.86
CA ALA A 35 -6.20 4.14 11.32
C ALA A 35 -5.04 3.32 11.90
N LEU A 36 -4.68 2.18 11.30
CA LEU A 36 -3.53 1.36 11.71
C LEU A 36 -2.21 2.12 11.56
N ASN A 37 -1.99 2.80 10.44
CA ASN A 37 -0.80 3.61 10.25
C ASN A 37 -0.70 4.73 11.31
N SER A 38 -1.82 5.30 11.71
CA SER A 38 -1.87 6.32 12.77
C SER A 38 -1.59 5.71 14.15
N LEU A 39 -2.13 4.52 14.43
CA LEU A 39 -1.90 3.78 15.67
C LEU A 39 -0.43 3.38 15.82
N ASP A 40 0.21 2.98 14.73
CA ASP A 40 1.64 2.65 14.66
C ASP A 40 2.56 3.89 14.70
N GLY A 41 2.00 5.10 14.82
CA GLY A 41 2.76 6.36 14.84
C GLY A 41 3.24 6.85 13.47
N ILE A 42 2.81 6.23 12.38
CA ILE A 42 3.17 6.61 11.01
C ILE A 42 2.14 7.61 10.44
N TYR A 43 2.03 8.74 11.09
CA TYR A 43 1.01 9.76 10.77
C TYR A 43 1.07 10.27 9.34
N SER A 44 2.25 10.30 8.73
CA SER A 44 2.45 10.72 7.33
C SER A 44 1.74 9.83 6.30
N HIS A 45 1.42 8.58 6.67
CA HIS A 45 0.68 7.60 5.87
C HIS A 45 -0.66 7.20 6.54
N GLY A 46 -0.97 7.83 7.68
CA GLY A 46 -2.21 7.72 8.44
C GLY A 46 -3.04 9.00 8.36
N ILE A 47 -3.42 9.53 9.51
CA ILE A 47 -4.32 10.68 9.64
C ILE A 47 -3.87 11.92 8.84
N ASN A 48 -2.56 12.21 8.78
CA ASN A 48 -2.06 13.37 8.04
C ASN A 48 -2.15 13.21 6.52
N ARG A 49 -2.26 11.98 6.02
CA ARG A 49 -2.42 11.68 4.58
C ARG A 49 -3.87 11.68 4.16
N PHE A 50 -4.79 11.38 5.06
CA PHE A 50 -6.20 11.20 4.75
C PHE A 50 -6.85 12.41 4.04
N PRO A 51 -6.66 13.67 4.50
CA PRO A 51 -7.23 14.84 3.82
C PRO A 51 -6.77 14.97 2.36
N ARG A 52 -5.51 14.61 2.07
CA ARG A 52 -4.99 14.66 0.70
C ARG A 52 -5.59 13.59 -0.20
N VAL A 53 -5.90 12.42 0.35
CA VAL A 53 -6.60 11.36 -0.41
C VAL A 53 -8.03 11.79 -0.71
N VAL A 54 -8.70 12.44 0.24
CA VAL A 54 -10.02 13.05 0.03
C VAL A 54 -9.98 14.08 -1.11
N GLU A 55 -8.99 14.94 -1.13
CA GLU A 55 -8.79 15.92 -2.22
C GLU A 55 -8.61 15.23 -3.58
N TYR A 56 -7.85 14.13 -3.65
CA TYR A 56 -7.65 13.38 -4.89
C TYR A 56 -8.93 12.66 -5.36
N LEU A 57 -9.74 12.18 -4.43
CA LEU A 57 -11.07 11.64 -4.73
C LEU A 57 -12.00 12.73 -5.29
N ASP A 58 -12.04 13.88 -4.64
CA ASP A 58 -12.88 15.01 -5.07
C ASP A 58 -12.46 15.56 -6.46
N LYS A 59 -11.20 15.40 -6.85
CA LYS A 59 -10.66 15.74 -8.18
C LYS A 59 -10.81 14.63 -9.22
N GLY A 60 -11.29 13.45 -8.86
CA GLY A 60 -11.39 12.30 -9.76
C GLY A 60 -10.02 11.68 -10.15
N GLU A 61 -8.97 11.94 -9.37
CA GLU A 61 -7.64 11.35 -9.57
C GLU A 61 -7.55 9.92 -9.03
N ILE A 62 -8.44 9.54 -8.11
CA ILE A 62 -8.61 8.20 -7.57
C ILE A 62 -10.00 7.70 -7.94
N ASN A 63 -10.07 6.52 -8.54
CA ASN A 63 -11.33 5.81 -8.75
C ASN A 63 -11.67 5.01 -7.49
N PRO A 64 -12.77 5.33 -6.79
CA PRO A 64 -13.03 4.78 -5.46
C PRO A 64 -13.40 3.30 -5.44
N ASP A 65 -14.03 2.80 -6.51
CA ASP A 65 -14.66 1.47 -6.53
C ASP A 65 -14.17 0.58 -7.67
N VAL A 66 -12.93 0.78 -8.11
CA VAL A 66 -12.31 -0.09 -9.10
C VAL A 66 -11.40 -1.12 -8.44
N VAL A 67 -11.36 -2.30 -9.04
CA VAL A 67 -10.52 -3.42 -8.66
C VAL A 67 -9.45 -3.61 -9.73
N ALA A 68 -8.21 -3.83 -9.31
CA ALA A 68 -7.14 -4.14 -10.25
C ALA A 68 -7.42 -5.44 -11.00
N THR A 69 -7.08 -5.48 -12.29
CA THR A 69 -7.33 -6.63 -13.17
C THR A 69 -6.03 -7.16 -13.75
N CYS A 70 -5.93 -8.50 -13.88
CA CYS A 70 -4.81 -9.14 -14.53
C CYS A 70 -4.91 -8.96 -16.05
N GLU A 71 -3.90 -8.31 -16.65
CA GLU A 71 -3.80 -8.14 -18.10
C GLU A 71 -2.98 -9.23 -18.76
N MET A 72 -2.00 -9.79 -18.06
CA MET A 72 -1.10 -10.81 -18.59
C MET A 72 -0.67 -11.76 -17.48
N SER A 73 -0.69 -13.06 -17.76
CA SER A 73 -0.22 -14.10 -16.87
C SER A 73 0.77 -15.00 -17.61
N MET A 74 1.94 -15.22 -17.00
CA MET A 74 2.99 -16.12 -17.48
C MET A 74 3.46 -17.03 -16.34
N GLY A 75 2.61 -17.98 -15.95
CA GLY A 75 2.90 -18.88 -14.82
C GLY A 75 3.02 -18.10 -13.50
N ALA A 76 4.23 -18.01 -12.96
CA ALA A 76 4.52 -17.35 -11.68
C ALA A 76 4.51 -15.81 -11.74
N ILE A 77 4.38 -15.22 -12.92
CA ILE A 77 4.50 -13.77 -13.15
C ILE A 77 3.22 -13.25 -13.77
N GLU A 78 2.66 -12.20 -13.16
CA GLU A 78 1.47 -11.51 -13.68
C GLU A 78 1.71 -10.00 -13.79
N ARG A 79 1.10 -9.39 -14.80
CA ARG A 79 0.99 -7.93 -14.93
C ARG A 79 -0.46 -7.51 -14.74
N TRP A 80 -0.65 -6.53 -13.87
CA TRP A 80 -1.96 -6.05 -13.46
C TRP A 80 -2.14 -4.57 -13.75
N GLU A 81 -3.35 -4.20 -14.14
CA GLU A 81 -3.80 -2.83 -14.34
C GLU A 81 -4.61 -2.36 -13.13
N GLY A 82 -4.20 -1.26 -12.52
CA GLY A 82 -4.79 -0.71 -11.31
C GLY A 82 -5.93 0.29 -11.53
N HIS A 83 -6.22 0.70 -12.77
CA HIS A 83 -7.32 1.60 -13.16
C HIS A 83 -7.39 2.91 -12.37
N ARG A 84 -6.28 3.43 -11.91
CA ARG A 84 -6.19 4.56 -10.97
C ARG A 84 -6.99 4.34 -9.69
N GLY A 85 -7.19 3.09 -9.28
CA GLY A 85 -7.86 2.71 -8.06
C GLY A 85 -7.09 3.13 -6.80
N PHE A 86 -7.71 2.97 -5.65
CA PHE A 86 -7.10 3.28 -4.37
C PHE A 86 -5.90 2.36 -4.10
N GLY A 87 -4.71 2.95 -4.04
CA GLY A 87 -3.43 2.23 -4.00
C GLY A 87 -3.33 1.12 -2.96
N PRO A 88 -3.74 1.33 -1.70
CA PRO A 88 -3.70 0.29 -0.69
C PRO A 88 -4.53 -0.95 -0.99
N LEU A 89 -5.72 -0.80 -1.57
CA LEU A 89 -6.56 -1.95 -1.93
C LEU A 89 -5.94 -2.74 -3.09
N ASN A 90 -5.48 -2.03 -4.13
CA ASN A 90 -4.81 -2.65 -5.26
C ASN A 90 -3.52 -3.37 -4.85
N ALA A 91 -2.69 -2.74 -4.00
CA ALA A 91 -1.44 -3.33 -3.53
C ALA A 91 -1.68 -4.55 -2.63
N LYS A 92 -2.73 -4.51 -1.79
CA LYS A 92 -3.13 -5.65 -0.97
C LYS A 92 -3.53 -6.82 -1.86
N GLN A 93 -4.37 -6.60 -2.86
CA GLN A 93 -4.83 -7.61 -3.81
C GLN A 93 -3.65 -8.20 -4.61
N ALA A 94 -2.74 -7.35 -5.09
CA ALA A 94 -1.55 -7.78 -5.81
C ALA A 94 -0.63 -8.65 -4.93
N MET A 95 -0.47 -8.31 -3.65
CA MET A 95 0.34 -9.11 -2.73
C MET A 95 -0.33 -10.45 -2.38
N ASP A 96 -1.66 -10.46 -2.16
CA ASP A 96 -2.40 -11.72 -1.96
C ASP A 96 -2.18 -12.66 -3.15
N ARG A 97 -2.30 -12.13 -4.38
CA ARG A 97 -2.08 -12.90 -5.59
C ARG A 97 -0.65 -13.39 -5.75
N ALA A 98 0.34 -12.55 -5.46
CA ALA A 98 1.75 -12.96 -5.48
C ALA A 98 2.02 -14.11 -4.50
N CYS A 99 1.41 -14.08 -3.32
CA CYS A 99 1.52 -15.17 -2.34
C CYS A 99 0.85 -16.48 -2.84
N GLU A 100 -0.28 -16.40 -3.54
CA GLU A 100 -0.93 -17.55 -4.15
C GLU A 100 -0.02 -18.19 -5.22
N LEU A 101 0.52 -17.36 -6.13
CA LEU A 101 1.46 -17.82 -7.16
C LEU A 101 2.70 -18.43 -6.53
N ALA A 102 3.24 -17.83 -5.47
CA ALA A 102 4.42 -18.37 -4.76
C ALA A 102 4.14 -19.75 -4.14
N LYS A 103 2.95 -19.97 -3.60
CA LYS A 103 2.55 -21.28 -3.07
C LYS A 103 2.40 -22.33 -4.17
N GLN A 104 1.99 -21.92 -5.37
CA GLN A 104 1.83 -22.83 -6.51
C GLN A 104 3.15 -23.13 -7.22
N TYR A 105 4.02 -22.12 -7.42
CA TYR A 105 5.20 -22.20 -8.27
C TYR A 105 6.53 -22.09 -7.51
N GLY A 106 6.51 -21.88 -6.20
CA GLY A 106 7.70 -21.62 -5.39
C GLY A 106 8.14 -20.14 -5.40
N ILE A 107 7.71 -19.37 -6.39
CA ILE A 107 7.88 -17.93 -6.52
C ILE A 107 6.61 -17.33 -7.13
N GLY A 108 6.28 -16.08 -6.77
CA GLY A 108 5.17 -15.34 -7.35
C GLY A 108 5.50 -13.87 -7.49
N MET A 109 5.15 -13.28 -8.63
CA MET A 109 5.40 -11.87 -8.91
C MET A 109 4.16 -11.23 -9.54
N VAL A 110 3.73 -10.09 -9.00
CA VAL A 110 2.70 -9.25 -9.61
C VAL A 110 3.28 -7.86 -9.85
N ALA A 111 3.32 -7.44 -11.11
CA ALA A 111 3.69 -6.09 -11.52
C ALA A 111 2.39 -5.28 -11.68
N LEU A 112 2.13 -4.40 -10.72
CA LEU A 112 0.93 -3.55 -10.68
C LEU A 112 1.25 -2.17 -11.28
N GLY A 113 0.60 -1.82 -12.38
CA GLY A 113 0.67 -0.51 -13.03
C GLY A 113 -0.55 0.36 -12.75
N ASN A 114 -0.47 1.65 -13.11
CA ASN A 114 -1.56 2.63 -13.11
C ASN A 114 -2.41 2.61 -11.82
N SER A 115 -1.75 2.54 -10.68
CA SER A 115 -2.36 2.56 -9.34
C SER A 115 -1.94 3.81 -8.58
N ASN A 116 -2.74 4.24 -7.63
CA ASN A 116 -2.40 5.36 -6.75
C ASN A 116 -1.40 4.95 -5.65
N HIS A 117 -0.97 5.93 -4.86
CA HIS A 117 -0.01 5.73 -3.79
C HIS A 117 -0.46 4.64 -2.80
N TRP A 118 0.38 3.63 -2.59
CA TRP A 118 0.09 2.44 -1.78
C TRP A 118 0.17 2.64 -0.25
N MET A 119 0.41 3.88 0.23
CA MET A 119 0.65 4.25 1.62
C MET A 119 1.92 3.61 2.18
N ARG A 120 1.82 2.82 3.23
CA ARG A 120 2.94 2.19 3.91
C ARG A 120 3.29 0.85 3.24
N GLY A 121 4.39 0.81 2.50
CA GLY A 121 4.83 -0.41 1.80
C GLY A 121 5.09 -1.60 2.74
N GLY A 122 5.52 -1.35 3.98
CA GLY A 122 5.72 -2.37 5.01
C GLY A 122 4.48 -3.22 5.32
N SER A 123 3.29 -2.68 5.15
CA SER A 123 2.04 -3.43 5.36
C SER A 123 1.95 -4.66 4.45
N TYR A 124 2.45 -4.55 3.22
CA TYR A 124 2.45 -5.65 2.24
C TYR A 124 3.56 -6.66 2.50
N GLY A 125 4.70 -6.20 3.04
CA GLY A 125 5.74 -7.10 3.54
C GLY A 125 5.21 -7.97 4.69
N TRP A 126 4.52 -7.40 5.67
CA TRP A 126 3.87 -8.15 6.75
C TRP A 126 2.79 -9.09 6.22
N GLN A 127 2.00 -8.65 5.25
CA GLN A 127 0.98 -9.49 4.61
C GLN A 127 1.60 -10.76 4.03
N ALA A 128 2.70 -10.64 3.28
CA ALA A 128 3.43 -11.79 2.72
C ALA A 128 4.01 -12.67 3.84
N ALA A 129 4.66 -12.09 4.84
CA ALA A 129 5.25 -12.84 5.95
C ALA A 129 4.19 -13.61 6.76
N ASN A 130 3.03 -13.01 7.01
CA ASN A 130 1.90 -13.66 7.67
C ASN A 130 1.29 -14.79 6.83
N ALA A 131 1.40 -14.70 5.49
CA ALA A 131 1.02 -15.76 4.57
C ALA A 131 2.08 -16.88 4.45
N GLY A 132 3.21 -16.79 5.19
CA GLY A 132 4.32 -17.74 5.18
C GLY A 132 5.29 -17.56 4.01
N CYS A 133 5.27 -16.42 3.34
CA CYS A 133 6.11 -16.10 2.19
C CYS A 133 7.18 -15.06 2.56
N ILE A 134 8.35 -15.14 1.94
CA ILE A 134 9.28 -14.02 1.92
C ILE A 134 8.68 -12.97 0.98
N GLY A 135 8.41 -11.76 1.50
CA GLY A 135 7.87 -10.64 0.74
C GLY A 135 8.97 -9.68 0.32
N ILE A 136 9.05 -9.39 -0.99
CA ILE A 136 9.91 -8.32 -1.52
C ILE A 136 9.00 -7.41 -2.35
N CYS A 137 8.90 -6.15 -1.97
CA CYS A 137 8.09 -5.20 -2.72
C CYS A 137 8.78 -3.84 -2.83
N TRP A 138 8.55 -3.18 -3.95
CA TRP A 138 9.11 -1.86 -4.25
C TRP A 138 8.13 -1.04 -5.07
N SER A 139 8.36 0.25 -5.13
CA SER A 139 7.54 1.16 -5.90
C SER A 139 8.39 2.25 -6.55
N ASN A 140 8.02 2.63 -7.76
CA ASN A 140 8.53 3.84 -8.39
C ASN A 140 7.65 5.02 -7.98
N THR A 141 8.26 6.06 -7.41
CA THR A 141 7.55 7.21 -6.86
C THR A 141 7.85 8.49 -7.66
N MET A 142 6.98 9.48 -7.51
CA MET A 142 7.20 10.80 -8.13
C MET A 142 8.52 11.42 -7.66
N PRO A 143 9.23 12.17 -8.53
CA PRO A 143 10.45 12.87 -8.17
C PRO A 143 10.22 13.87 -7.02
N ASN A 144 10.76 13.60 -5.85
CA ASN A 144 10.60 14.43 -4.65
C ASN A 144 11.93 14.76 -3.95
N MET A 145 13.03 14.18 -4.43
CA MET A 145 14.38 14.38 -3.87
C MET A 145 15.38 14.82 -4.96
N PRO A 146 16.38 15.64 -4.62
CA PRO A 146 17.51 15.88 -5.51
C PRO A 146 18.46 14.66 -5.51
N ALA A 147 19.21 14.50 -6.58
CA ALA A 147 20.39 13.65 -6.57
C ALA A 147 21.45 14.20 -5.60
N TRP A 148 22.37 13.36 -5.16
CA TRP A 148 23.46 13.80 -4.28
C TRP A 148 24.22 14.99 -4.89
N GLY A 149 24.36 16.08 -4.13
CA GLY A 149 24.97 17.33 -4.58
C GLY A 149 24.10 18.18 -5.54
N GLY A 150 22.93 17.69 -5.94
CA GLY A 150 21.98 18.41 -6.78
C GLY A 150 21.00 19.29 -5.98
N LYS A 151 20.27 20.17 -6.68
CA LYS A 151 19.22 21.03 -6.11
C LYS A 151 17.82 20.68 -6.65
N ASP A 152 17.76 20.11 -7.84
CA ASP A 152 16.50 19.78 -8.50
C ASP A 152 15.94 18.45 -8.03
N ARG A 153 14.64 18.40 -7.79
CA ARG A 153 13.92 17.17 -7.41
C ARG A 153 13.71 16.28 -8.63
N LYS A 154 14.64 15.35 -8.89
CA LYS A 154 14.67 14.48 -10.07
C LYS A 154 14.50 12.99 -9.74
N ILE A 155 14.61 12.62 -8.47
CA ILE A 155 14.58 11.22 -8.00
C ILE A 155 13.43 11.02 -7.01
N GLY A 156 12.68 9.94 -7.19
CA GLY A 156 11.73 9.46 -6.19
C GLY A 156 12.44 8.72 -5.05
N ASN A 157 11.79 8.62 -3.89
CA ASN A 157 12.34 7.85 -2.76
C ASN A 157 12.34 6.33 -2.98
N ASN A 158 11.59 5.83 -3.96
CA ASN A 158 11.60 4.46 -4.51
C ASN A 158 11.87 3.38 -3.44
N PRO A 159 10.97 3.19 -2.45
CA PRO A 159 11.23 2.30 -1.33
C PRO A 159 11.34 0.85 -1.79
N LEU A 160 12.27 0.10 -1.16
CA LEU A 160 12.38 -1.35 -1.23
C LEU A 160 12.07 -1.92 0.15
N ILE A 161 11.13 -2.84 0.23
CA ILE A 161 10.72 -3.53 1.45
C ILE A 161 11.06 -5.01 1.32
N MET A 162 11.66 -5.57 2.35
CA MET A 162 11.91 -7.00 2.47
C MET A 162 11.35 -7.48 3.81
N ALA A 163 10.55 -8.54 3.79
CA ALA A 163 9.98 -9.15 4.98
C ALA A 163 10.19 -10.67 4.91
N VAL A 164 10.64 -11.23 6.03
CA VAL A 164 10.91 -12.67 6.14
C VAL A 164 10.06 -13.23 7.27
N PRO A 165 9.27 -14.29 7.05
CA PRO A 165 8.53 -14.94 8.11
C PRO A 165 9.51 -15.53 9.14
N LYS A 166 9.24 -15.29 10.43
CA LYS A 166 9.94 -15.91 11.55
C LYS A 166 8.98 -16.86 12.24
N SER A 167 9.50 -17.91 12.88
CA SER A 167 8.68 -18.96 13.51
C SER A 167 7.42 -18.44 14.21
N LYS A 168 6.39 -19.25 14.31
CA LYS A 168 4.95 -19.03 14.60
C LYS A 168 4.49 -17.81 15.43
N ASN A 169 5.38 -17.04 16.06
CA ASN A 169 5.03 -15.95 16.98
C ASN A 169 5.70 -14.59 16.69
N SER A 170 6.45 -14.42 15.63
CA SER A 170 7.04 -13.12 15.30
C SER A 170 7.43 -13.01 13.83
N SER A 171 6.85 -12.07 13.09
CA SER A 171 7.37 -11.61 11.82
C SER A 171 8.57 -10.70 12.07
N CYS A 172 9.74 -10.98 11.46
CA CYS A 172 10.82 -10.00 11.38
C CYS A 172 10.57 -9.08 10.18
N TYR A 173 10.43 -7.83 10.47
CA TYR A 173 10.28 -6.78 9.49
C TYR A 173 11.54 -5.91 9.49
N ASN A 174 12.15 -5.74 8.35
CA ASN A 174 13.24 -4.81 8.16
C ASN A 174 12.82 -3.78 7.11
N ASP A 175 12.35 -2.62 7.58
CA ASP A 175 12.06 -1.45 6.74
C ASP A 175 13.39 -0.75 6.48
N ASN A 176 14.19 -1.33 5.59
CA ASN A 176 15.35 -0.63 5.09
C ASN A 176 14.86 0.47 4.14
N HIS A 177 14.52 1.61 4.71
CA HIS A 177 14.62 2.86 3.98
C HIS A 177 16.08 3.00 3.52
N MET A 178 16.39 2.44 2.34
CA MET A 178 17.66 2.73 1.67
C MET A 178 17.66 4.18 1.17
N ASN A 179 17.39 5.12 2.05
CA ASN A 179 17.49 6.56 1.83
C ASN A 179 18.49 7.18 2.79
N ARG A 180 19.54 6.44 3.17
CA ARG A 180 20.73 7.05 3.73
C ARG A 180 21.81 7.09 2.66
N VAL A 181 21.74 8.11 1.82
CA VAL A 181 22.88 8.66 1.10
C VAL A 181 23.13 10.05 1.64
#